data_da23d0df17bf29ed11ae2c69acd371d2
#
_entry.id   da23d0df17bf29ed11ae2c69acd371d2
#
_cell.length_a   1.000
_cell.length_b   1.000
_cell.length_c   1.000
_cell.angle_alpha   90.00
_cell.angle_beta   90.00
_cell.angle_gamma   90.00
#
_symmetry.space_group_name_H-M   'P 1'
#
loop_
_entity.id
_entity.type
_entity.pdbx_description
1 polymer ?
#
loop_
_entity_poly.entity_id
_entity_poly.type
_entity_poly.pdbx_seq_one_letter_code
_entity_poly.pdbx_strand_id
1 'polypeptide(L)'
;MNRAFRLAAAGLFVLTVSAREKPVASTFSIVARDPATGELGVAVASRYFAVGSVVPWAKAGVGAVATQSFVNPAFGPRGLDLLEKGMTPGQALKTLLAHDDDPNGRQVGIVSASGESVTYSGPKCNPWAGGRQGPNYAIQGNILTGESVVTAMEAAFLETKGTLASRLYAALAAGDSKGGDSRGRQSAALIVVKEGAGAGGYDDRAIDIRVDDNPDPFRELGRLLKLAETNHLWNTGWTAFERKRFPAALEAQERAAQIAPDNAELLYDLAVIRLANGRRMEALDALQKALTLNPKLKQQASKDNDLSALRPDPAFQALVK
;
A
#
# COMPACT_ATOMS: atom_id res chain seq x y z
N MET A 1 9.40 -19.35 83.18
CA MET A 1 10.14 -18.46 82.29
C MET A 1 10.42 -19.24 81.00
N ASN A 2 9.52 -19.17 80.00
CA ASN A 2 9.68 -19.88 78.71
C ASN A 2 9.97 -18.87 77.62
N ARG A 3 11.16 -18.93 77.03
CA ARG A 3 11.54 -18.19 75.83
C ARG A 3 11.16 -19.01 74.60
N ALA A 4 10.18 -18.54 73.83
CA ALA A 4 9.89 -19.12 72.54
C ALA A 4 10.82 -18.53 71.47
N PHE A 5 11.57 -19.39 70.78
CA PHE A 5 12.32 -19.08 69.59
C PHE A 5 11.37 -18.98 68.38
N ARG A 6 11.31 -17.81 67.74
CA ARG A 6 10.65 -17.65 66.43
C ARG A 6 11.71 -17.87 65.34
N LEU A 7 11.56 -18.95 64.60
CA LEU A 7 12.29 -19.15 63.32
C LEU A 7 11.58 -18.27 62.26
N ALA A 8 12.35 -17.35 61.66
CA ALA A 8 11.93 -16.62 60.47
C ALA A 8 12.30 -17.47 59.23
N ALA A 9 11.34 -17.97 58.52
CA ALA A 9 11.53 -18.61 57.22
C ALA A 9 11.69 -17.52 56.15
N ALA A 10 12.92 -17.37 55.63
CA ALA A 10 13.21 -16.54 54.47
C ALA A 10 12.72 -17.27 53.20
N GLY A 11 11.60 -16.88 52.64
CA GLY A 11 11.11 -17.37 51.36
C GLY A 11 11.97 -16.83 50.22
N LEU A 12 12.70 -17.72 49.53
CA LEU A 12 13.41 -17.42 48.29
C LEU A 12 12.41 -17.23 47.15
N PHE A 13 12.12 -15.99 46.78
CA PHE A 13 11.33 -15.69 45.60
C PHE A 13 12.21 -15.91 44.35
N VAL A 14 12.05 -17.06 43.69
CA VAL A 14 12.67 -17.30 42.38
C VAL A 14 11.83 -16.54 41.34
N LEU A 15 12.30 -15.39 40.90
CA LEU A 15 11.79 -14.70 39.73
C LEU A 15 12.12 -15.54 38.50
N THR A 16 11.18 -16.35 38.05
CA THR A 16 11.23 -16.96 36.73
C THR A 16 11.05 -15.84 35.69
N VAL A 17 12.17 -15.41 35.10
CA VAL A 17 12.13 -14.58 33.88
C VAL A 17 11.58 -15.47 32.78
N SER A 18 10.27 -15.35 32.53
CA SER A 18 9.64 -15.94 31.34
C SER A 18 10.32 -15.33 30.12
N ALA A 19 11.02 -16.16 29.34
CA ALA A 19 11.54 -15.74 28.06
C ALA A 19 10.34 -15.22 27.24
N ARG A 20 10.34 -13.92 26.94
CA ARG A 20 9.32 -13.31 26.11
C ARG A 20 9.34 -14.02 24.76
N GLU A 21 8.32 -14.80 24.46
CA GLU A 21 8.17 -15.40 23.12
C GLU A 21 8.23 -14.26 22.11
N LYS A 22 9.18 -14.39 21.15
CA LYS A 22 9.31 -13.41 20.06
C LYS A 22 8.02 -13.46 19.24
N PRO A 23 7.39 -12.32 18.92
CA PRO A 23 6.18 -12.31 18.14
C PRO A 23 6.41 -12.96 16.77
N VAL A 24 5.65 -14.02 16.46
CA VAL A 24 5.70 -14.72 15.18
C VAL A 24 4.59 -14.17 14.31
N ALA A 25 4.94 -13.43 13.28
CA ALA A 25 4.01 -13.01 12.26
C ALA A 25 3.99 -14.04 11.12
N SER A 26 2.97 -14.91 11.10
CA SER A 26 2.65 -15.66 9.88
C SER A 26 2.15 -14.67 8.84
N THR A 27 2.69 -14.74 7.63
CA THR A 27 2.55 -13.61 6.72
C THR A 27 2.88 -14.05 5.31
N PHE A 28 2.20 -13.48 4.33
CA PHE A 28 2.66 -13.50 2.94
C PHE A 28 2.70 -12.06 2.40
N SER A 29 3.72 -11.77 1.63
CA SER A 29 3.97 -10.44 1.11
C SER A 29 4.65 -10.46 -0.24
N ILE A 30 4.56 -9.33 -0.93
CA ILE A 30 5.25 -9.04 -2.18
C ILE A 30 5.87 -7.65 -2.10
N VAL A 31 7.13 -7.53 -2.49
CA VAL A 31 7.76 -6.25 -2.82
C VAL A 31 7.91 -6.18 -4.33
N ALA A 32 7.60 -5.02 -4.93
CA ALA A 32 7.70 -4.90 -6.37
C ALA A 32 8.04 -3.48 -6.84
N ARG A 33 8.54 -3.40 -8.08
CA ARG A 33 8.78 -2.20 -8.85
C ARG A 33 7.99 -2.24 -10.16
N ASP A 34 7.46 -1.11 -10.58
CA ASP A 34 6.98 -0.94 -11.94
C ASP A 34 8.07 -0.31 -12.81
N PRO A 35 8.60 -1.02 -13.84
CA PRO A 35 9.68 -0.49 -14.67
C PRO A 35 9.25 0.68 -15.57
N ALA A 36 7.95 0.82 -15.87
CA ALA A 36 7.44 1.90 -16.71
C ALA A 36 7.28 3.21 -15.96
N THR A 37 6.84 3.15 -14.69
CA THR A 37 6.53 4.33 -13.88
C THR A 37 7.60 4.69 -12.87
N GLY A 38 8.48 3.72 -12.53
CA GLY A 38 9.46 3.83 -11.44
C GLY A 38 8.84 3.67 -10.04
N GLU A 39 7.56 3.39 -9.95
CA GLU A 39 6.88 3.12 -8.67
C GLU A 39 7.49 1.91 -7.96
N LEU A 40 7.57 1.99 -6.63
CA LEU A 40 8.01 0.94 -5.73
C LEU A 40 6.91 0.66 -4.72
N GLY A 41 6.66 -0.59 -4.39
CA GLY A 41 5.57 -0.90 -3.47
C GLY A 41 5.74 -2.21 -2.73
N VAL A 42 4.96 -2.34 -1.67
CA VAL A 42 4.85 -3.55 -0.84
C VAL A 42 3.38 -3.82 -0.56
N ALA A 43 2.99 -5.08 -0.68
CA ALA A 43 1.71 -5.52 -0.15
C ALA A 43 1.91 -6.73 0.77
N VAL A 44 1.12 -6.81 1.84
CA VAL A 44 1.24 -7.83 2.88
C VAL A 44 -0.11 -8.18 3.47
N ALA A 45 -0.31 -9.45 3.83
CA ALA A 45 -1.44 -9.93 4.61
C ALA A 45 -1.01 -10.96 5.65
N SER A 46 -1.72 -11.01 6.79
CA SER A 46 -1.34 -11.83 7.94
C SER A 46 -2.50 -12.08 8.91
N ARG A 47 -2.43 -13.19 9.63
CA ARG A 47 -3.14 -13.37 10.91
C ARG A 47 -2.32 -12.78 12.07
N TYR A 48 -2.01 -11.48 11.96
CA TYR A 48 -1.29 -10.68 12.93
C TYR A 48 -1.93 -9.30 12.99
N PHE A 49 -2.15 -8.74 14.18
CA PHE A 49 -2.75 -7.41 14.33
C PHE A 49 -1.85 -6.33 13.70
N ALA A 50 -2.43 -5.47 12.86
CA ALA A 50 -1.76 -4.31 12.27
C ALA A 50 -0.43 -4.65 11.55
N VAL A 51 -0.41 -5.70 10.71
CA VAL A 51 0.78 -6.16 9.99
C VAL A 51 1.46 -5.05 9.18
N GLY A 52 0.68 -4.08 8.71
CA GLY A 52 1.16 -2.92 7.97
C GLY A 52 2.06 -1.97 8.76
N SER A 53 2.11 -2.10 10.10
CA SER A 53 2.98 -1.29 10.95
C SER A 53 4.40 -1.83 11.08
N VAL A 54 4.64 -3.09 10.69
CA VAL A 54 5.93 -3.76 10.96
C VAL A 54 6.59 -4.36 9.72
N VAL A 55 5.82 -4.79 8.71
CA VAL A 55 6.33 -5.55 7.57
C VAL A 55 6.75 -4.68 6.39
N PRO A 56 5.91 -3.73 5.86
CA PRO A 56 6.17 -3.04 4.61
C PRO A 56 7.01 -1.78 4.81
N TRP A 57 8.02 -1.62 3.96
CA TRP A 57 8.91 -0.46 3.92
C TRP A 57 9.22 -0.13 2.46
N ALA A 58 9.12 1.14 2.09
CA ALA A 58 9.48 1.60 0.75
C ALA A 58 10.01 3.03 0.78
N LYS A 59 10.94 3.33 -0.13
CA LYS A 59 11.51 4.66 -0.37
C LYS A 59 11.59 4.91 -1.86
N ALA A 60 11.00 6.01 -2.32
CA ALA A 60 11.00 6.39 -3.72
C ALA A 60 12.42 6.52 -4.27
N GLY A 61 12.64 6.05 -5.49
CA GLY A 61 13.97 6.07 -6.14
C GLY A 61 15.01 5.13 -5.53
N VAL A 62 14.70 4.40 -4.44
CA VAL A 62 15.65 3.53 -3.71
C VAL A 62 15.25 2.06 -3.78
N GLY A 63 14.09 1.69 -3.24
CA GLY A 63 13.67 0.31 -3.18
C GLY A 63 12.48 0.05 -2.26
N ALA A 64 12.16 -1.24 -2.10
CA ALA A 64 11.15 -1.71 -1.17
C ALA A 64 11.61 -2.96 -0.42
N VAL A 65 11.23 -3.08 0.86
CA VAL A 65 11.60 -4.16 1.76
C VAL A 65 10.36 -4.67 2.49
N ALA A 66 10.20 -5.99 2.55
CA ALA A 66 9.26 -6.66 3.44
C ALA A 66 10.04 -7.55 4.41
N THR A 67 9.84 -7.36 5.73
CA THR A 67 10.48 -8.16 6.78
C THR A 67 9.42 -8.81 7.64
N GLN A 68 9.49 -10.14 7.83
CA GLN A 68 8.43 -10.93 8.44
C GLN A 68 8.95 -12.22 9.11
N SER A 69 8.06 -13.15 9.52
CA SER A 69 8.32 -14.33 10.35
C SER A 69 8.67 -13.91 11.79
N PHE A 70 9.81 -14.30 12.34
CA PHE A 70 10.33 -13.66 13.55
C PHE A 70 10.83 -12.27 13.18
N VAL A 71 9.88 -11.32 13.08
CA VAL A 71 10.08 -10.02 12.45
C VAL A 71 11.16 -9.19 13.15
N ASN A 72 12.06 -8.59 12.36
CA ASN A 72 12.94 -7.51 12.80
C ASN A 72 12.61 -6.25 11.99
N PRO A 73 11.79 -5.33 12.53
CA PRO A 73 11.36 -4.13 11.77
C PRO A 73 12.54 -3.23 11.35
N ALA A 74 13.69 -3.31 12.04
CA ALA A 74 14.88 -2.54 11.68
C ALA A 74 15.46 -2.94 10.31
N PHE A 75 15.11 -4.13 9.79
CA PHE A 75 15.52 -4.54 8.44
C PHE A 75 14.93 -3.67 7.35
N GLY A 76 13.74 -3.09 7.57
CA GLY A 76 13.12 -2.15 6.63
C GLY A 76 13.99 -0.93 6.39
N PRO A 77 14.11 0.00 7.36
CA PRO A 77 14.90 1.23 7.17
C PRO A 77 16.38 0.95 6.88
N ARG A 78 17.01 -0.03 7.56
CA ARG A 78 18.42 -0.38 7.31
C ARG A 78 18.63 -0.95 5.91
N GLY A 79 17.70 -1.78 5.41
CA GLY A 79 17.74 -2.31 4.05
C GLY A 79 17.66 -1.21 3.00
N LEU A 80 16.75 -0.24 3.19
CA LEU A 80 16.65 0.92 2.33
C LEU A 80 17.91 1.79 2.37
N ASP A 81 18.51 2.01 3.56
CA ASP A 81 19.76 2.76 3.68
C ASP A 81 20.95 2.07 2.96
N LEU A 82 20.99 0.73 2.97
CA LEU A 82 22.01 -0.04 2.24
C LEU A 82 21.83 0.05 0.74
N LEU A 83 20.58 -0.02 0.24
CA LEU A 83 20.26 0.19 -1.17
C LEU A 83 20.61 1.60 -1.63
N GLU A 84 20.30 2.63 -0.82
CA GLU A 84 20.62 4.02 -1.12
C GLU A 84 22.13 4.28 -1.21
N LYS A 85 22.92 3.51 -0.46
CA LYS A 85 24.40 3.50 -0.55
C LYS A 85 24.94 2.71 -1.74
N GLY A 86 24.07 2.22 -2.63
CA GLY A 86 24.45 1.54 -3.88
C GLY A 86 24.67 0.02 -3.73
N MET A 87 24.30 -0.59 -2.60
CA MET A 87 24.34 -2.05 -2.49
C MET A 87 23.24 -2.70 -3.32
N THR A 88 23.54 -3.85 -3.93
CA THR A 88 22.49 -4.69 -4.52
C THR A 88 21.59 -5.30 -3.44
N PRO A 89 20.34 -5.72 -3.77
CA PRO A 89 19.46 -6.40 -2.82
C PRO A 89 20.12 -7.59 -2.12
N GLY A 90 20.89 -8.40 -2.85
CA GLY A 90 21.64 -9.53 -2.31
C GLY A 90 22.72 -9.12 -1.29
N GLN A 91 23.47 -8.04 -1.58
CA GLN A 91 24.48 -7.50 -0.65
C GLN A 91 23.83 -6.90 0.59
N ALA A 92 22.75 -6.13 0.42
CA ALA A 92 21.98 -5.57 1.54
C ALA A 92 21.44 -6.67 2.46
N LEU A 93 20.80 -7.70 1.90
CA LEU A 93 20.31 -8.85 2.65
C LEU A 93 21.43 -9.56 3.43
N LYS A 94 22.56 -9.87 2.77
CA LYS A 94 23.72 -10.49 3.42
C LYS A 94 24.22 -9.66 4.60
N THR A 95 24.30 -8.34 4.45
CA THR A 95 24.73 -7.42 5.50
C THR A 95 23.75 -7.41 6.68
N LEU A 96 22.42 -7.35 6.39
CA LEU A 96 21.38 -7.39 7.43
C LEU A 96 21.45 -8.67 8.25
N LEU A 97 21.57 -9.84 7.59
CA LEU A 97 21.63 -11.15 8.26
C LEU A 97 22.91 -11.34 9.08
N ALA A 98 24.05 -10.81 8.60
CA ALA A 98 25.34 -10.92 9.31
C ALA A 98 25.36 -10.14 10.65
N HIS A 99 24.47 -9.15 10.82
CA HIS A 99 24.38 -8.32 12.01
C HIS A 99 23.08 -8.56 12.82
N ASP A 100 22.42 -9.70 12.61
CA ASP A 100 21.19 -10.07 13.31
C ASP A 100 21.45 -11.23 14.29
N ASP A 101 20.84 -11.17 15.47
CA ASP A 101 21.00 -12.16 16.54
C ASP A 101 20.39 -13.53 16.21
N ASP A 102 19.41 -13.58 15.27
CA ASP A 102 18.71 -14.80 14.88
C ASP A 102 18.36 -14.82 13.39
N PRO A 103 19.37 -14.79 12.49
CA PRO A 103 19.14 -14.70 11.05
C PRO A 103 18.31 -15.88 10.50
N ASN A 104 18.41 -17.05 11.15
CA ASN A 104 17.69 -18.26 10.77
C ASN A 104 16.17 -18.16 10.95
N GLY A 105 15.68 -17.23 11.77
CA GLY A 105 14.26 -16.99 11.97
C GLY A 105 13.67 -15.91 11.05
N ARG A 106 14.49 -15.22 10.26
CA ARG A 106 14.06 -14.09 9.43
C ARG A 106 13.49 -14.55 8.09
N GLN A 107 12.51 -13.77 7.58
CA GLN A 107 12.05 -13.88 6.22
C GLN A 107 11.97 -12.46 5.62
N VAL A 108 12.62 -12.25 4.48
CA VAL A 108 12.85 -10.90 3.92
C VAL A 108 12.70 -10.94 2.41
N GLY A 109 11.98 -9.96 1.85
CA GLY A 109 11.97 -9.65 0.43
C GLY A 109 12.50 -8.25 0.20
N ILE A 110 13.36 -8.06 -0.80
CA ILE A 110 13.92 -6.76 -1.17
C ILE A 110 13.86 -6.60 -2.70
N VAL A 111 13.45 -5.42 -3.17
CA VAL A 111 13.58 -5.00 -4.56
C VAL A 111 14.24 -3.62 -4.59
N SER A 112 15.18 -3.40 -5.47
CA SER A 112 15.83 -2.09 -5.68
C SER A 112 15.14 -1.27 -6.77
N ALA A 113 15.47 0.01 -6.86
CA ALA A 113 15.04 0.87 -7.96
C ALA A 113 15.61 0.46 -9.33
N SER A 114 16.66 -0.37 -9.40
CA SER A 114 17.14 -0.97 -10.65
C SER A 114 16.30 -2.16 -11.12
N GLY A 115 15.45 -2.71 -10.23
CA GLY A 115 14.64 -3.90 -10.51
C GLY A 115 15.29 -5.22 -10.11
N GLU A 116 16.50 -5.20 -9.56
CA GLU A 116 17.06 -6.38 -8.92
C GLU A 116 16.28 -6.72 -7.68
N SER A 117 16.12 -8.02 -7.40
CA SER A 117 15.35 -8.49 -6.24
C SER A 117 15.99 -9.68 -5.55
N VAL A 118 15.62 -9.90 -4.31
CA VAL A 118 15.99 -11.08 -3.52
C VAL A 118 14.89 -11.44 -2.53
N THR A 119 14.69 -12.74 -2.32
CA THR A 119 13.90 -13.27 -1.20
C THR A 119 14.72 -14.22 -0.36
N TYR A 120 14.49 -14.23 0.95
CA TYR A 120 15.13 -15.11 1.93
C TYR A 120 14.10 -15.65 2.90
N SER A 121 14.14 -16.96 3.12
CA SER A 121 13.40 -17.65 4.18
C SER A 121 14.38 -18.46 4.99
N GLY A 122 14.63 -18.05 6.22
CA GLY A 122 15.55 -18.73 7.13
C GLY A 122 15.01 -20.11 7.54
N PRO A 123 15.88 -21.09 7.85
CA PRO A 123 15.50 -22.48 8.12
C PRO A 123 14.64 -22.66 9.39
N LYS A 124 14.54 -21.65 10.26
CA LYS A 124 13.65 -21.66 11.42
C LYS A 124 12.29 -21.00 11.15
N CYS A 125 12.02 -20.52 9.93
CA CYS A 125 10.69 -20.04 9.58
C CYS A 125 9.70 -21.20 9.67
N ASN A 126 8.55 -20.95 10.31
CA ASN A 126 7.54 -22.01 10.48
C ASN A 126 6.94 -22.43 9.13
N PRO A 127 6.82 -23.74 8.87
CA PRO A 127 6.32 -24.26 7.62
C PRO A 127 4.79 -24.05 7.43
N TRP A 128 4.28 -24.03 6.21
CA TRP A 128 5.09 -23.94 5.00
C TRP A 128 5.72 -22.55 4.89
N ALA A 129 7.01 -22.47 4.57
CA ALA A 129 7.71 -21.21 4.36
C ALA A 129 8.58 -21.27 3.11
N GLY A 130 8.58 -20.19 2.33
CA GLY A 130 9.36 -20.07 1.11
C GLY A 130 9.05 -18.78 0.36
N GLY A 131 9.61 -18.67 -0.86
CA GLY A 131 9.41 -17.47 -1.68
C GLY A 131 9.75 -17.72 -3.14
N ARG A 132 9.44 -16.73 -3.97
CA ARG A 132 9.72 -16.66 -5.40
C ARG A 132 10.20 -15.25 -5.73
N GLN A 133 11.10 -15.14 -6.70
CA GLN A 133 11.61 -13.83 -7.13
C GLN A 133 11.86 -13.83 -8.63
N GLY A 134 11.83 -12.65 -9.20
CA GLY A 134 12.15 -12.39 -10.59
C GLY A 134 12.49 -10.91 -10.80
N PRO A 135 12.74 -10.48 -12.02
CA PRO A 135 12.96 -9.08 -12.32
C PRO A 135 11.80 -8.22 -11.80
N ASN A 136 12.12 -7.20 -10.98
CA ASN A 136 11.19 -6.24 -10.39
C ASN A 136 10.25 -6.76 -9.30
N TYR A 137 10.41 -7.98 -8.75
CA TYR A 137 9.59 -8.45 -7.62
C TYR A 137 10.27 -9.51 -6.78
N ALA A 138 9.88 -9.58 -5.49
CA ALA A 138 10.12 -10.73 -4.63
C ALA A 138 8.88 -11.00 -3.78
N ILE A 139 8.53 -12.28 -3.65
CA ILE A 139 7.37 -12.82 -2.93
C ILE A 139 7.87 -13.78 -1.89
N GLN A 140 7.30 -13.75 -0.70
CA GLN A 140 7.64 -14.65 0.41
C GLN A 140 6.44 -14.88 1.32
N GLY A 141 6.45 -16.01 2.01
CA GLY A 141 5.47 -16.30 3.03
C GLY A 141 5.93 -17.40 3.99
N ASN A 142 5.34 -17.43 5.18
CA ASN A 142 5.57 -18.42 6.22
C ASN A 142 4.25 -18.79 6.92
N ILE A 143 4.19 -19.99 7.50
CA ILE A 143 2.97 -20.61 8.06
C ILE A 143 1.83 -20.60 7.03
N LEU A 144 2.15 -20.79 5.77
CA LEU A 144 1.16 -20.83 4.70
C LEU A 144 0.52 -22.23 4.60
N THR A 145 -0.63 -22.28 3.94
CA THR A 145 -1.28 -23.55 3.59
C THR A 145 -0.46 -24.39 2.62
N GLY A 146 0.48 -23.80 1.87
CA GLY A 146 1.39 -24.49 0.96
C GLY A 146 2.07 -23.55 -0.05
N GLU A 147 2.93 -24.14 -0.90
CA GLU A 147 3.64 -23.43 -1.97
C GLU A 147 2.68 -22.79 -3.00
N SER A 148 1.48 -23.36 -3.17
CA SER A 148 0.47 -22.84 -4.08
C SER A 148 0.11 -21.36 -3.82
N VAL A 149 0.29 -20.89 -2.57
CA VAL A 149 0.05 -19.47 -2.20
C VAL A 149 0.99 -18.55 -2.95
N VAL A 150 2.32 -18.76 -2.81
CA VAL A 150 3.32 -17.88 -3.46
C VAL A 150 3.33 -18.04 -4.98
N THR A 151 3.02 -19.24 -5.49
CA THR A 151 2.89 -19.49 -6.93
C THR A 151 1.71 -18.73 -7.53
N ALA A 152 0.55 -18.74 -6.86
CA ALA A 152 -0.61 -17.96 -7.30
C ALA A 152 -0.39 -16.45 -7.22
N MET A 153 0.32 -15.97 -6.17
CA MET A 153 0.72 -14.57 -6.06
C MET A 153 1.57 -14.13 -7.25
N GLU A 154 2.57 -14.94 -7.62
CA GLU A 154 3.47 -14.65 -8.76
C GLU A 154 2.69 -14.57 -10.06
N ALA A 155 1.89 -15.60 -10.38
CA ALA A 155 1.07 -15.64 -11.59
C ALA A 155 0.15 -14.41 -11.67
N ALA A 156 -0.58 -14.10 -10.62
CA ALA A 156 -1.48 -12.95 -10.59
C ALA A 156 -0.73 -11.62 -10.74
N PHE A 157 0.45 -11.45 -10.11
CA PHE A 157 1.26 -10.24 -10.25
C PHE A 157 1.74 -10.03 -11.69
N LEU A 158 2.15 -11.08 -12.36
CA LEU A 158 2.69 -11.01 -13.74
C LEU A 158 1.59 -10.83 -14.78
N GLU A 159 0.42 -11.44 -14.60
CA GLU A 159 -0.68 -11.43 -15.57
C GLU A 159 -1.58 -10.21 -15.45
N THR A 160 -1.74 -9.65 -14.24
CA THR A 160 -2.63 -8.50 -13.99
C THR A 160 -2.11 -7.25 -14.71
N LYS A 161 -3.02 -6.58 -15.45
CA LYS A 161 -2.78 -5.28 -16.06
C LYS A 161 -3.20 -4.16 -15.11
N GLY A 162 -2.64 -2.96 -15.29
CA GLY A 162 -3.00 -1.78 -14.53
C GLY A 162 -1.87 -1.21 -13.68
N THR A 163 -2.22 -0.49 -12.62
CA THR A 163 -1.28 0.18 -11.71
C THR A 163 -0.47 -0.83 -10.90
N LEU A 164 0.69 -0.42 -10.38
CA LEU A 164 1.45 -1.25 -9.45
C LEU A 164 0.58 -1.67 -8.25
N ALA A 165 -0.22 -0.76 -7.72
CA ALA A 165 -1.12 -1.03 -6.60
C ALA A 165 -2.15 -2.12 -6.91
N SER A 166 -2.80 -2.05 -8.07
CA SER A 166 -3.76 -3.07 -8.53
C SER A 166 -3.09 -4.44 -8.69
N ARG A 167 -1.86 -4.50 -9.21
CA ARG A 167 -1.08 -5.73 -9.38
C ARG A 167 -0.66 -6.33 -8.05
N LEU A 168 -0.23 -5.49 -7.10
CA LEU A 168 0.12 -5.90 -5.73
C LEU A 168 -1.10 -6.46 -4.98
N TYR A 169 -2.25 -5.80 -5.11
CA TYR A 169 -3.51 -6.29 -4.53
C TYR A 169 -3.95 -7.62 -5.13
N ALA A 170 -3.88 -7.76 -6.47
CA ALA A 170 -4.21 -8.99 -7.15
C ALA A 170 -3.34 -10.16 -6.69
N ALA A 171 -2.05 -9.93 -6.47
CA ALA A 171 -1.14 -10.93 -5.91
C ALA A 171 -1.60 -11.41 -4.53
N LEU A 172 -1.90 -10.47 -3.60
CA LEU A 172 -2.39 -10.86 -2.26
C LEU A 172 -3.71 -11.63 -2.33
N ALA A 173 -4.66 -11.15 -3.13
CA ALA A 173 -5.97 -11.81 -3.28
C ALA A 173 -5.84 -13.22 -3.87
N ALA A 174 -4.93 -13.42 -4.83
CA ALA A 174 -4.64 -14.74 -5.38
C ALA A 174 -4.01 -15.68 -4.34
N GLY A 175 -3.06 -15.19 -3.54
CA GLY A 175 -2.49 -15.97 -2.44
C GLY A 175 -3.52 -16.37 -1.41
N ASP A 176 -4.39 -15.47 -1.01
CA ASP A 176 -5.50 -15.74 -0.10
C ASP A 176 -6.46 -16.79 -0.65
N SER A 177 -6.78 -16.74 -1.95
CA SER A 177 -7.64 -17.74 -2.63
C SER A 177 -7.09 -19.18 -2.59
N LYS A 178 -5.78 -19.34 -2.37
CA LYS A 178 -5.09 -20.62 -2.18
C LYS A 178 -4.94 -21.02 -0.71
N GLY A 179 -5.62 -20.30 0.18
CA GLY A 179 -5.64 -20.56 1.61
C GLY A 179 -4.75 -19.64 2.45
N GLY A 180 -3.84 -18.89 1.84
CA GLY A 180 -3.04 -17.84 2.49
C GLY A 180 -2.34 -18.30 3.78
N ASP A 181 -2.47 -17.50 4.82
CA ASP A 181 -2.06 -17.82 6.19
C ASP A 181 -2.90 -18.98 6.75
N SER A 182 -2.27 -20.10 7.12
CA SER A 182 -2.97 -21.29 7.60
C SER A 182 -3.77 -21.09 8.88
N ARG A 183 -3.52 -20.03 9.62
CA ARG A 183 -4.25 -19.63 10.83
C ARG A 183 -5.50 -18.77 10.51
N GLY A 184 -5.66 -18.32 9.28
CA GLY A 184 -6.76 -17.46 8.81
C GLY A 184 -6.34 -16.01 8.56
N ARG A 185 -7.32 -15.11 8.51
CA ARG A 185 -7.19 -13.71 8.11
C ARG A 185 -7.30 -12.78 9.32
N GLN A 186 -6.63 -11.62 9.29
CA GLN A 186 -6.83 -10.56 10.28
C GLN A 186 -6.50 -9.17 9.74
N SER A 187 -5.33 -8.98 9.12
CA SER A 187 -4.88 -7.67 8.66
C SER A 187 -4.25 -7.73 7.28
N ALA A 188 -4.22 -6.60 6.59
CA ALA A 188 -3.55 -6.43 5.31
C ALA A 188 -3.11 -4.98 5.13
N ALA A 189 -2.06 -4.75 4.32
CA ALA A 189 -1.59 -3.41 4.00
C ALA A 189 -0.99 -3.36 2.60
N LEU A 190 -1.02 -2.17 2.00
CA LEU A 190 -0.42 -1.88 0.71
C LEU A 190 0.15 -0.47 0.71
N ILE A 191 1.42 -0.34 0.36
CA ILE A 191 2.07 0.95 0.13
C ILE A 191 2.65 1.01 -1.28
N VAL A 192 2.54 2.18 -1.92
CA VAL A 192 3.21 2.51 -3.18
C VAL A 192 3.82 3.89 -3.03
N VAL A 193 5.10 3.99 -3.39
CA VAL A 193 5.85 5.24 -3.35
C VAL A 193 6.44 5.57 -4.72
N LYS A 194 6.48 6.87 -5.02
CA LYS A 194 7.14 7.45 -6.18
C LYS A 194 7.48 8.89 -5.84
N GLU A 195 8.59 9.39 -6.35
CA GLU A 195 9.03 10.77 -6.09
C GLU A 195 7.93 11.78 -6.43
N GLY A 196 7.57 12.61 -5.44
CA GLY A 196 6.56 13.66 -5.55
C GLY A 196 5.14 13.18 -5.87
N ALA A 197 4.81 11.90 -5.66
CA ALA A 197 3.49 11.38 -5.99
C ALA A 197 2.46 11.53 -4.86
N GLY A 198 2.86 11.95 -3.68
CA GLY A 198 1.95 12.21 -2.56
C GLY A 198 1.20 13.53 -2.67
N ALA A 199 0.50 13.89 -1.62
CA ALA A 199 -0.40 15.04 -1.59
C ALA A 199 0.31 16.34 -2.02
N GLY A 200 -0.20 17.00 -3.07
CA GLY A 200 0.36 18.25 -3.61
C GLY A 200 1.77 18.12 -4.19
N GLY A 201 2.35 16.92 -4.23
CA GLY A 201 3.73 16.67 -4.64
C GLY A 201 4.77 16.96 -3.55
N TYR A 202 4.34 17.02 -2.28
CA TYR A 202 5.20 17.34 -1.13
C TYR A 202 5.77 16.10 -0.42
N ASP A 203 5.23 14.93 -0.70
CA ASP A 203 5.77 13.64 -0.24
C ASP A 203 5.75 12.61 -1.36
N ASP A 204 6.27 11.40 -1.08
CA ASP A 204 6.46 10.35 -2.07
C ASP A 204 5.39 9.24 -1.99
N ARG A 205 4.44 9.32 -1.05
CA ARG A 205 3.43 8.29 -0.83
C ARG A 205 2.26 8.45 -1.78
N ALA A 206 2.27 7.70 -2.89
CA ALA A 206 1.13 7.61 -3.79
C ALA A 206 -0.06 6.90 -3.14
N ILE A 207 0.22 5.79 -2.43
CA ILE A 207 -0.78 4.99 -1.72
C ILE A 207 -0.17 4.48 -0.41
N ASP A 208 -0.91 4.61 0.71
CA ASP A 208 -0.61 3.99 2.00
C ASP A 208 -1.95 3.63 2.66
N ILE A 209 -2.34 2.36 2.56
CA ILE A 209 -3.60 1.85 3.07
C ILE A 209 -3.40 0.62 3.93
N ARG A 210 -4.18 0.53 5.04
CA ARG A 210 -4.06 -0.54 6.03
C ARG A 210 -5.44 -0.98 6.51
N VAL A 211 -5.55 -2.27 6.72
CA VAL A 211 -6.64 -2.90 7.45
C VAL A 211 -6.01 -3.61 8.64
N ASP A 212 -6.11 -3.01 9.81
CA ASP A 212 -5.36 -3.45 11.00
C ASP A 212 -5.99 -4.64 11.69
N ASP A 213 -7.35 -4.74 11.66
CA ASP A 213 -8.10 -5.84 12.23
C ASP A 213 -9.47 -5.98 11.54
N ASN A 214 -9.65 -7.04 10.76
CA ASN A 214 -10.90 -7.32 10.04
C ASN A 214 -10.98 -8.83 9.69
N PRO A 215 -12.12 -9.49 9.84
CA PRO A 215 -12.29 -10.89 9.45
C PRO A 215 -12.21 -11.11 7.93
N ASP A 216 -12.45 -10.07 7.12
CA ASP A 216 -12.27 -10.07 5.66
C ASP A 216 -11.41 -8.87 5.22
N PRO A 217 -10.09 -8.90 5.52
CA PRO A 217 -9.20 -7.76 5.25
C PRO A 217 -9.00 -7.53 3.75
N PHE A 218 -9.18 -8.55 2.91
CA PHE A 218 -9.01 -8.40 1.46
C PHE A 218 -10.13 -7.59 0.82
N ARG A 219 -11.39 -7.86 1.19
CA ARG A 219 -12.52 -7.08 0.71
C ARG A 219 -12.38 -5.61 1.13
N GLU A 220 -12.00 -5.37 2.37
CA GLU A 220 -11.81 -4.01 2.88
C GLU A 220 -10.60 -3.32 2.24
N LEU A 221 -9.46 -4.03 2.09
CA LEU A 221 -8.29 -3.48 1.39
C LEU A 221 -8.62 -3.11 -0.07
N GLY A 222 -9.40 -3.94 -0.78
CA GLY A 222 -9.85 -3.64 -2.15
C GLY A 222 -10.77 -2.41 -2.21
N ARG A 223 -11.67 -2.24 -1.24
CA ARG A 223 -12.49 -1.04 -1.10
C ARG A 223 -11.64 0.21 -0.85
N LEU A 224 -10.66 0.11 0.07
CA LEU A 224 -9.71 1.20 0.37
C LEU A 224 -8.80 1.51 -0.82
N LEU A 225 -8.36 0.50 -1.57
CA LEU A 225 -7.56 0.69 -2.77
C LEU A 225 -8.28 1.52 -3.81
N LYS A 226 -9.56 1.19 -4.08
CA LYS A 226 -10.39 1.96 -5.01
C LYS A 226 -10.49 3.44 -4.58
N LEU A 227 -10.68 3.72 -3.29
CA LEU A 227 -10.71 5.08 -2.77
C LEU A 227 -9.35 5.77 -2.89
N ALA A 228 -8.26 5.08 -2.54
CA ALA A 228 -6.91 5.62 -2.59
C ALA A 228 -6.47 5.95 -4.02
N GLU A 229 -6.72 5.06 -4.98
CA GLU A 229 -6.43 5.31 -6.41
C GLU A 229 -7.26 6.49 -6.96
N THR A 230 -8.54 6.56 -6.60
CA THR A 230 -9.39 7.71 -6.97
C THR A 230 -8.82 9.01 -6.43
N ASN A 231 -8.52 9.07 -5.12
CA ASN A 231 -7.98 10.26 -4.47
C ASN A 231 -6.60 10.65 -5.01
N HIS A 232 -5.74 9.67 -5.26
CA HIS A 232 -4.41 9.92 -5.83
C HIS A 232 -4.51 10.57 -7.23
N LEU A 233 -5.34 10.01 -8.11
CA LEU A 233 -5.56 10.55 -9.46
C LEU A 233 -6.25 11.92 -9.41
N TRP A 234 -7.22 12.10 -8.53
CA TRP A 234 -7.93 13.37 -8.33
C TRP A 234 -6.95 14.47 -7.88
N ASN A 235 -6.15 14.22 -6.85
CA ASN A 235 -5.13 15.16 -6.37
C ASN A 235 -4.06 15.45 -7.43
N THR A 236 -3.64 14.44 -8.18
CA THR A 236 -2.70 14.59 -9.31
C THR A 236 -3.28 15.51 -10.38
N GLY A 237 -4.55 15.31 -10.73
CA GLY A 237 -5.27 16.16 -11.70
C GLY A 237 -5.37 17.60 -11.23
N TRP A 238 -5.75 17.81 -9.97
CA TRP A 238 -5.89 19.14 -9.38
C TRP A 238 -4.53 19.87 -9.27
N THR A 239 -3.49 19.19 -8.79
CA THR A 239 -2.12 19.72 -8.75
C THR A 239 -1.61 20.12 -10.15
N ALA A 240 -1.92 19.34 -11.17
CA ALA A 240 -1.56 19.67 -12.55
C ALA A 240 -2.35 20.88 -13.07
N PHE A 241 -3.63 21.00 -12.71
CA PHE A 241 -4.50 22.12 -13.06
C PHE A 241 -3.98 23.43 -12.46
N GLU A 242 -3.66 23.47 -11.17
CA GLU A 242 -3.08 24.63 -10.50
C GLU A 242 -1.76 25.10 -11.15
N ARG A 243 -0.96 24.14 -11.62
CA ARG A 243 0.28 24.38 -12.37
C ARG A 243 0.05 24.69 -13.86
N LYS A 244 -1.21 24.89 -14.30
CA LYS A 244 -1.61 25.16 -15.68
C LYS A 244 -1.18 24.09 -16.69
N ARG A 245 -0.98 22.84 -16.23
CA ARG A 245 -0.69 21.68 -17.07
C ARG A 245 -2.00 20.97 -17.43
N PHE A 246 -2.88 21.68 -18.16
CA PHE A 246 -4.26 21.25 -18.40
C PHE A 246 -4.42 19.88 -19.05
N PRO A 247 -3.62 19.49 -20.07
CA PRO A 247 -3.74 18.13 -20.63
C PRO A 247 -3.45 17.03 -19.60
N ALA A 248 -2.43 17.19 -18.76
CA ALA A 248 -2.10 16.23 -17.71
C ALA A 248 -3.18 16.18 -16.61
N ALA A 249 -3.75 17.35 -16.28
CA ALA A 249 -4.87 17.44 -15.36
C ALA A 249 -6.07 16.65 -15.88
N LEU A 250 -6.39 16.78 -17.18
CA LEU A 250 -7.51 16.09 -17.81
C LEU A 250 -7.32 14.58 -17.81
N GLU A 251 -6.13 14.09 -18.18
CA GLU A 251 -5.82 12.65 -18.18
C GLU A 251 -6.05 12.03 -16.80
N ALA A 252 -5.51 12.67 -15.75
CA ALA A 252 -5.62 12.16 -14.38
C ALA A 252 -7.09 12.18 -13.91
N GLN A 253 -7.82 13.27 -14.17
CA GLN A 253 -9.19 13.42 -13.72
C GLN A 253 -10.17 12.49 -14.46
N GLU A 254 -9.97 12.26 -15.76
CA GLU A 254 -10.79 11.30 -16.53
C GLU A 254 -10.57 9.86 -16.01
N ARG A 255 -9.34 9.49 -15.67
CA ARG A 255 -9.04 8.20 -15.05
C ARG A 255 -9.68 8.07 -13.65
N ALA A 256 -9.64 9.12 -12.84
CA ALA A 256 -10.31 9.12 -11.53
C ALA A 256 -11.83 8.92 -11.68
N ALA A 257 -12.46 9.62 -12.65
CA ALA A 257 -13.89 9.51 -12.92
C ALA A 257 -14.30 8.12 -13.47
N GLN A 258 -13.39 7.41 -14.15
CA GLN A 258 -13.65 6.01 -14.56
C GLN A 258 -13.71 5.07 -13.34
N ILE A 259 -12.90 5.33 -12.31
CA ILE A 259 -12.88 4.51 -11.07
C ILE A 259 -14.10 4.84 -10.20
N ALA A 260 -14.49 6.12 -10.12
CA ALA A 260 -15.57 6.61 -9.26
C ALA A 260 -16.60 7.45 -10.05
N PRO A 261 -17.38 6.83 -10.96
CA PRO A 261 -18.31 7.53 -11.86
C PRO A 261 -19.49 8.20 -11.16
N ASP A 262 -19.75 7.86 -9.89
CA ASP A 262 -20.85 8.39 -9.09
C ASP A 262 -20.38 9.38 -8.00
N ASN A 263 -19.13 9.85 -8.07
CA ASN A 263 -18.61 10.86 -7.15
C ASN A 263 -18.93 12.27 -7.71
N ALA A 264 -19.87 12.96 -7.09
CA ALA A 264 -20.38 14.24 -7.57
C ALA A 264 -19.31 15.33 -7.56
N GLU A 265 -18.48 15.41 -6.51
CA GLU A 265 -17.42 16.41 -6.38
C GLU A 265 -16.31 16.20 -7.42
N LEU A 266 -15.94 14.94 -7.64
CA LEU A 266 -14.97 14.56 -8.68
C LEU A 266 -15.47 14.93 -10.10
N LEU A 267 -16.76 14.67 -10.38
CA LEU A 267 -17.37 15.02 -11.67
C LEU A 267 -17.50 16.54 -11.86
N TYR A 268 -17.72 17.27 -10.77
CA TYR A 268 -17.71 18.74 -10.79
C TYR A 268 -16.32 19.26 -11.19
N ASP A 269 -15.27 18.78 -10.55
CA ASP A 269 -13.88 19.15 -10.85
C ASP A 269 -13.47 18.72 -12.27
N LEU A 270 -13.97 17.57 -12.73
CA LEU A 270 -13.80 17.15 -14.13
C LEU A 270 -14.41 18.15 -15.11
N ALA A 271 -15.58 18.72 -14.77
CA ALA A 271 -16.20 19.75 -15.60
C ALA A 271 -15.33 21.00 -15.71
N VAL A 272 -14.76 21.47 -14.59
CA VAL A 272 -13.81 22.61 -14.56
C VAL A 272 -12.58 22.32 -15.43
N ILE A 273 -11.98 21.14 -15.24
CA ILE A 273 -10.77 20.74 -15.98
C ILE A 273 -11.04 20.54 -17.47
N ARG A 274 -12.20 19.98 -17.86
CA ARG A 274 -12.61 19.88 -19.26
C ARG A 274 -12.80 21.25 -19.89
N LEU A 275 -13.41 22.20 -19.18
CA LEU A 275 -13.58 23.56 -19.66
C LEU A 275 -12.23 24.24 -19.90
N ALA A 276 -11.28 24.11 -18.99
CA ALA A 276 -9.92 24.64 -19.14
C ALA A 276 -9.15 24.03 -20.33
N ASN A 277 -9.54 22.82 -20.75
CA ASN A 277 -9.03 22.16 -21.97
C ASN A 277 -9.85 22.50 -23.23
N GLY A 278 -10.81 23.44 -23.17
CA GLY A 278 -11.65 23.84 -24.31
C GLY A 278 -12.78 22.85 -24.65
N ARG A 279 -12.98 21.81 -23.83
CA ARG A 279 -13.99 20.75 -24.07
C ARG A 279 -15.35 21.16 -23.48
N ARG A 280 -15.92 22.24 -23.99
CA ARG A 280 -17.12 22.91 -23.43
C ARG A 280 -18.32 21.97 -23.26
N MET A 281 -18.67 21.21 -24.31
CA MET A 281 -19.84 20.30 -24.27
C MET A 281 -19.63 19.20 -23.22
N GLU A 282 -18.47 18.58 -23.22
CA GLU A 282 -18.12 17.54 -22.24
C GLU A 282 -18.07 18.08 -20.80
N ALA A 283 -17.71 19.37 -20.63
CA ALA A 283 -17.77 20.04 -19.33
C ALA A 283 -19.22 20.19 -18.84
N LEU A 284 -20.14 20.62 -19.71
CA LEU A 284 -21.57 20.70 -19.37
C LEU A 284 -22.15 19.33 -19.00
N ASP A 285 -21.80 18.27 -19.75
CA ASP A 285 -22.23 16.90 -19.45
C ASP A 285 -21.77 16.41 -18.08
N ALA A 286 -20.49 16.66 -17.75
CA ALA A 286 -19.93 16.30 -16.45
C ALA A 286 -20.60 17.10 -15.33
N LEU A 287 -20.79 18.41 -15.53
CA LEU A 287 -21.47 19.27 -14.57
C LEU A 287 -22.92 18.84 -14.34
N GLN A 288 -23.66 18.51 -15.39
CA GLN A 288 -25.03 18.01 -15.27
C GLN A 288 -25.09 16.74 -14.40
N LYS A 289 -24.18 15.78 -14.63
CA LYS A 289 -24.10 14.57 -13.80
C LYS A 289 -23.80 14.90 -12.35
N ALA A 290 -22.81 15.78 -12.11
CA ALA A 290 -22.43 16.22 -10.76
C ALA A 290 -23.63 16.84 -10.01
N LEU A 291 -24.35 17.76 -10.66
CA LEU A 291 -25.50 18.44 -10.07
C LEU A 291 -26.72 17.53 -9.89
N THR A 292 -26.84 16.48 -10.70
CA THR A 292 -27.88 15.45 -10.53
C THR A 292 -27.60 14.58 -9.31
N LEU A 293 -26.33 14.19 -9.10
CA LEU A 293 -25.89 13.39 -7.95
C LEU A 293 -25.91 14.20 -6.65
N ASN A 294 -25.51 15.47 -6.71
CA ASN A 294 -25.49 16.36 -5.55
C ASN A 294 -26.02 17.76 -5.92
N PRO A 295 -27.35 17.99 -5.78
CA PRO A 295 -27.97 19.27 -6.11
C PRO A 295 -27.45 20.48 -5.29
N LYS A 296 -26.80 20.24 -4.13
CA LYS A 296 -26.20 21.32 -3.31
C LYS A 296 -25.08 22.05 -4.04
N LEU A 297 -24.43 21.40 -5.03
CA LEU A 297 -23.36 21.99 -5.84
C LEU A 297 -23.87 23.08 -6.80
N LYS A 298 -25.19 23.20 -7.07
CA LYS A 298 -25.75 24.26 -7.93
C LYS A 298 -25.37 25.66 -7.48
N GLN A 299 -25.46 25.93 -6.18
CA GLN A 299 -25.10 27.23 -5.63
C GLN A 299 -23.61 27.53 -5.80
N GLN A 300 -22.76 26.54 -5.65
CA GLN A 300 -21.32 26.66 -5.91
C GLN A 300 -21.08 26.96 -7.39
N ALA A 301 -21.65 26.16 -8.30
CA ALA A 301 -21.46 26.28 -9.74
C ALA A 301 -21.84 27.68 -10.27
N SER A 302 -22.95 28.25 -9.75
CA SER A 302 -23.41 29.59 -10.18
C SER A 302 -22.41 30.70 -9.86
N LYS A 303 -21.55 30.54 -8.85
CA LYS A 303 -20.59 31.55 -8.36
C LYS A 303 -19.15 31.24 -8.74
N ASP A 304 -18.85 30.00 -9.17
CA ASP A 304 -17.51 29.54 -9.46
C ASP A 304 -16.88 30.31 -10.62
N ASN A 305 -15.71 30.88 -10.39
CA ASN A 305 -14.98 31.64 -11.40
C ASN A 305 -14.37 30.75 -12.49
N ASP A 306 -14.03 29.51 -12.17
CA ASP A 306 -13.48 28.55 -13.12
C ASP A 306 -14.53 28.10 -14.15
N LEU A 307 -15.84 28.26 -13.82
CA LEU A 307 -16.96 28.04 -14.72
C LEU A 307 -17.49 29.32 -15.37
N SER A 308 -16.83 30.48 -15.17
CA SER A 308 -17.31 31.78 -15.67
C SER A 308 -17.56 31.83 -17.17
N ALA A 309 -16.76 31.13 -17.97
CA ALA A 309 -16.96 31.02 -19.42
C ALA A 309 -18.27 30.30 -19.83
N LEU A 310 -18.88 29.55 -18.91
CA LEU A 310 -20.18 28.88 -19.14
C LEU A 310 -21.40 29.77 -18.81
N ARG A 311 -21.22 30.84 -18.01
CA ARG A 311 -22.35 31.67 -17.52
C ARG A 311 -23.28 32.21 -18.61
N PRO A 312 -22.78 32.60 -19.81
CA PRO A 312 -23.67 33.04 -20.90
C PRO A 312 -24.43 31.90 -21.58
N ASP A 313 -24.12 30.63 -21.30
CA ASP A 313 -24.70 29.47 -21.96
C ASP A 313 -26.08 29.14 -21.37
N PRO A 314 -27.14 29.08 -22.21
CA PRO A 314 -28.50 28.74 -21.76
C PRO A 314 -28.56 27.36 -21.06
N ALA A 315 -27.77 26.38 -21.51
CA ALA A 315 -27.72 25.05 -20.88
C ALA A 315 -27.14 25.14 -19.45
N PHE A 316 -26.07 25.89 -19.27
CA PHE A 316 -25.50 26.12 -17.93
C PHE A 316 -26.51 26.84 -17.01
N GLN A 317 -27.17 27.90 -17.51
CA GLN A 317 -28.17 28.64 -16.74
C GLN A 317 -29.37 27.75 -16.32
N ALA A 318 -29.74 26.80 -17.14
CA ALA A 318 -30.79 25.82 -16.80
C ALA A 318 -30.31 24.82 -15.71
N LEU A 319 -29.03 24.43 -15.73
CA LEU A 319 -28.45 23.49 -14.76
C LEU A 319 -28.34 24.06 -13.34
N VAL A 320 -28.03 25.36 -13.21
CA VAL A 320 -27.76 26.00 -11.92
C VAL A 320 -28.99 26.63 -11.26
N LYS A 321 -30.12 26.67 -11.95
CA LYS A 321 -31.44 27.00 -11.40
C LYS A 321 -31.97 25.84 -10.57
#